data_1fe068d942e65df2292f0695bfecb982
#
_entry.id   1fe068d942e65df2292f0695bfecb982
#
_cell.length_a   1.000
_cell.length_b   1.000
_cell.length_c   1.000
_cell.angle_alpha   90.00
_cell.angle_beta   90.00
_cell.angle_gamma   90.00
#
_symmetry.space_group_name_H-M   'P 1'
#
loop_
_entity.id
_entity.type
_entity.pdbx_description
1 polymer ?
#
loop_
_entity_poly.entity_id
_entity_poly.type
_entity_poly.pdbx_seq_one_letter_code
_entity_poly.pdbx_strand_id
1 'polypeptide(L)'
;MNTAILTIDDIASKNTPAIVDYLKEKNIKAILFAVGENVERFYEEAIYAVKSGMIVGNHSYSHKAFSTLTLEEAIEDIEKCEAVLDKLYQDCSVERVYRPFRFPFGDKGGANKDALQAYFKEKGFRKVDDNHLPYPWWSEFGLKKDIDTFWTFDFAEYMIRPGSDFTKESVWEKMHDKNPQNGAVLFAEGNRHILLLHAHDETEEMVPEYYKLFIDHLLENGITFDEPKFLM
;
A
#
# COMPACT_ATOMS: atom_id res chain seq x y z
N MET A 1 12.16 9.89 -17.57
CA MET A 1 11.39 10.51 -16.46
C MET A 1 10.94 9.36 -15.58
N ASN A 2 11.20 9.46 -14.29
CA ASN A 2 10.84 8.42 -13.32
C ASN A 2 9.46 8.74 -12.74
N THR A 3 8.57 7.76 -12.72
CA THR A 3 7.22 7.95 -12.16
C THR A 3 6.88 6.89 -11.12
N ALA A 4 5.96 7.21 -10.22
CA ALA A 4 5.53 6.29 -9.19
C ALA A 4 4.04 6.42 -8.88
N ILE A 5 3.42 5.31 -8.50
CA ILE A 5 2.17 5.28 -7.76
C ILE A 5 2.54 5.09 -6.29
N LEU A 6 2.05 5.98 -5.43
CA LEU A 6 2.25 5.85 -3.99
C LEU A 6 1.16 4.97 -3.39
N THR A 7 1.59 4.01 -2.57
CA THR A 7 0.69 3.20 -1.74
C THR A 7 1.15 3.24 -0.30
N ILE A 8 0.19 3.27 0.63
CA ILE A 8 0.46 3.32 2.07
C ILE A 8 -0.38 2.25 2.74
N ASP A 9 0.28 1.35 3.47
CA ASP A 9 -0.37 0.26 4.17
C ASP A 9 -0.67 0.60 5.63
N ASP A 10 -1.47 -0.25 6.26
CA ASP A 10 -1.83 -0.27 7.69
C ASP A 10 -2.66 0.92 8.18
N ILE A 11 -3.30 1.67 7.27
CA ILE A 11 -4.25 2.67 7.72
C ILE A 11 -5.50 1.98 8.35
N ALA A 12 -6.24 2.59 9.24
CA ALA A 12 -6.10 3.94 9.75
C ALA A 12 -5.21 3.97 11.01
N SER A 13 -4.59 5.11 11.24
CA SER A 13 -3.77 5.39 12.43
C SER A 13 -3.98 6.84 12.86
N LYS A 14 -3.50 7.24 14.03
CA LYS A 14 -3.52 8.64 14.47
C LYS A 14 -2.81 9.57 13.48
N ASN A 15 -1.79 9.04 12.79
CA ASN A 15 -0.97 9.76 11.82
C ASN A 15 -1.65 9.92 10.45
N THR A 16 -2.68 9.13 10.14
CA THR A 16 -3.36 9.15 8.84
C THR A 16 -3.77 10.55 8.37
N PRO A 17 -4.38 11.44 9.19
CA PRO A 17 -4.76 12.78 8.74
C PRO A 17 -3.56 13.64 8.33
N ALA A 18 -2.46 13.60 9.08
CA ALA A 18 -1.25 14.36 8.80
C ALA A 18 -0.59 13.90 7.48
N ILE A 19 -0.54 12.60 7.24
CA ILE A 19 -0.08 12.02 5.96
C ILE A 19 -0.97 12.52 4.82
N VAL A 20 -2.29 12.44 4.97
CA VAL A 20 -3.25 12.85 3.94
C VAL A 20 -3.15 14.34 3.63
N ASP A 21 -3.00 15.20 4.64
CA ASP A 21 -2.82 16.65 4.43
C ASP A 21 -1.56 16.96 3.64
N TYR A 22 -0.45 16.29 3.96
CA TYR A 22 0.79 16.44 3.22
C TYR A 22 0.65 15.97 1.76
N LEU A 23 0.00 14.83 1.52
CA LEU A 23 -0.24 14.34 0.16
C LEU A 23 -1.09 15.31 -0.65
N LYS A 24 -2.11 15.93 -0.04
CA LYS A 24 -2.92 16.97 -0.67
C LYS A 24 -2.09 18.22 -0.99
N GLU A 25 -1.24 18.67 -0.08
CA GLU A 25 -0.32 19.78 -0.30
C GLU A 25 0.59 19.54 -1.52
N LYS A 26 1.10 18.33 -1.66
CA LYS A 26 1.96 17.92 -2.80
C LYS A 26 1.16 17.53 -4.05
N ASN A 27 -0.17 17.56 -3.99
CA ASN A 27 -1.06 17.10 -5.08
C ASN A 27 -0.79 15.64 -5.47
N ILE A 28 -0.54 14.79 -4.48
CA ILE A 28 -0.32 13.35 -4.65
C ILE A 28 -1.58 12.60 -4.27
N LYS A 29 -2.11 11.79 -5.19
CA LYS A 29 -3.19 10.86 -4.92
C LYS A 29 -2.63 9.47 -4.67
N ALA A 30 -2.88 8.92 -3.48
CA ALA A 30 -2.37 7.63 -3.07
C ALA A 30 -3.47 6.58 -2.93
N ILE A 31 -3.06 5.30 -2.93
CA ILE A 31 -3.89 4.19 -2.47
C ILE A 31 -3.48 3.88 -1.03
N LEU A 32 -4.45 3.90 -0.14
CA LEU A 32 -4.28 3.60 1.27
C LEU A 32 -4.89 2.22 1.56
N PHE A 33 -4.07 1.21 1.82
CA PHE A 33 -4.55 -0.12 2.15
C PHE A 33 -4.87 -0.23 3.63
N ALA A 34 -6.15 -0.43 3.93
CA ALA A 34 -6.70 -0.34 5.27
C ALA A 34 -6.89 -1.71 5.91
N VAL A 35 -6.37 -1.85 7.13
CA VAL A 35 -6.67 -2.97 8.00
C VAL A 35 -8.03 -2.73 8.67
N GLY A 36 -8.96 -3.67 8.55
CA GLY A 36 -10.33 -3.48 9.04
C GLY A 36 -10.41 -3.13 10.53
N GLU A 37 -9.64 -3.80 11.38
CA GLU A 37 -9.56 -3.48 12.82
C GLU A 37 -9.03 -2.07 13.09
N ASN A 38 -8.08 -1.59 12.27
CA ASN A 38 -7.57 -0.23 12.38
C ASN A 38 -8.63 0.80 11.96
N VAL A 39 -9.39 0.52 10.90
CA VAL A 39 -10.50 1.41 10.48
C VAL A 39 -11.54 1.52 11.59
N GLU A 40 -11.94 0.42 12.22
CA GLU A 40 -12.90 0.47 13.33
C GLU A 40 -12.36 1.26 14.54
N ARG A 41 -11.07 1.16 14.82
CA ARG A 41 -10.40 1.86 15.92
C ARG A 41 -10.20 3.34 15.66
N PHE A 42 -9.88 3.71 14.42
CA PHE A 42 -9.57 5.08 13.98
C PHE A 42 -10.51 5.51 12.86
N TYR A 43 -11.82 5.42 13.13
CA TYR A 43 -12.86 5.57 12.12
C TYR A 43 -12.90 6.98 11.52
N GLU A 44 -12.73 8.02 12.35
CA GLU A 44 -12.74 9.41 11.90
C GLU A 44 -11.54 9.74 11.01
N GLU A 45 -10.38 9.15 11.29
CA GLU A 45 -9.18 9.27 10.47
C GLU A 45 -9.36 8.59 9.11
N ALA A 46 -10.05 7.45 9.08
CA ALA A 46 -10.40 6.76 7.84
C ALA A 46 -11.43 7.58 7.04
N ILE A 47 -12.46 8.15 7.68
CA ILE A 47 -13.41 9.09 7.06
C ILE A 47 -12.66 10.27 6.43
N TYR A 48 -11.68 10.83 7.16
CA TYR A 48 -10.89 11.95 6.68
C TYR A 48 -10.13 11.59 5.38
N ALA A 49 -9.52 10.42 5.32
CA ALA A 49 -8.80 9.93 4.15
C ALA A 49 -9.72 9.81 2.92
N VAL A 50 -10.89 9.16 3.08
CA VAL A 50 -11.87 9.00 1.99
C VAL A 50 -12.40 10.36 1.51
N LYS A 51 -12.83 11.23 2.43
CA LYS A 51 -13.34 12.58 2.10
C LYS A 51 -12.30 13.49 1.47
N SER A 52 -11.02 13.23 1.72
CA SER A 52 -9.89 13.93 1.12
C SER A 52 -9.53 13.43 -0.29
N GLY A 53 -10.27 12.43 -0.83
CA GLY A 53 -10.09 11.93 -2.18
C GLY A 53 -9.04 10.84 -2.32
N MET A 54 -8.52 10.29 -1.22
CA MET A 54 -7.64 9.13 -1.26
C MET A 54 -8.45 7.87 -1.62
N ILE A 55 -7.79 6.91 -2.27
CA ILE A 55 -8.41 5.62 -2.58
C ILE A 55 -8.11 4.68 -1.41
N VAL A 56 -9.14 4.27 -0.68
CA VAL A 56 -8.97 3.32 0.44
C VAL A 56 -9.30 1.91 -0.04
N GLY A 57 -8.30 1.04 -0.02
CA GLY A 57 -8.37 -0.36 -0.42
C GLY A 57 -8.30 -1.31 0.78
N ASN A 58 -8.48 -2.60 0.49
CA ASN A 58 -8.54 -3.66 1.49
C ASN A 58 -7.15 -4.24 1.79
N HIS A 59 -6.76 -4.26 3.07
CA HIS A 59 -5.54 -4.89 3.58
C HIS A 59 -5.84 -6.01 4.58
N SER A 60 -6.94 -6.74 4.35
CA SER A 60 -7.53 -7.70 5.27
C SER A 60 -8.15 -7.06 6.52
N TYR A 61 -8.92 -7.84 7.28
CA TYR A 61 -9.49 -7.34 8.53
C TYR A 61 -8.50 -7.39 9.69
N SER A 62 -7.83 -8.55 9.87
CA SER A 62 -7.02 -8.84 11.06
C SER A 62 -5.50 -8.77 10.84
N HIS A 63 -5.07 -8.41 9.62
CA HIS A 63 -3.66 -8.33 9.24
C HIS A 63 -2.83 -9.59 9.53
N LYS A 64 -3.43 -10.79 9.34
CA LYS A 64 -2.72 -12.07 9.49
C LYS A 64 -1.98 -12.46 8.21
N ALA A 65 -0.93 -13.28 8.35
CA ALA A 65 -0.27 -13.92 7.23
C ALA A 65 -1.21 -14.95 6.59
N PHE A 66 -1.57 -14.77 5.33
CA PHE A 66 -2.60 -15.58 4.65
C PHE A 66 -2.18 -17.04 4.42
N SER A 67 -0.89 -17.33 4.36
CA SER A 67 -0.38 -18.71 4.32
C SER A 67 -0.66 -19.52 5.60
N THR A 68 -1.03 -18.85 6.69
CA THR A 68 -1.40 -19.50 7.96
C THR A 68 -2.89 -19.77 8.10
N LEU A 69 -3.70 -19.31 7.15
CA LEU A 69 -5.15 -19.42 7.15
C LEU A 69 -5.63 -20.53 6.21
N THR A 70 -6.76 -21.15 6.53
CA THR A 70 -7.52 -21.90 5.55
C THR A 70 -8.11 -20.96 4.49
N LEU A 71 -8.54 -21.50 3.36
CA LEU A 71 -9.16 -20.66 2.32
C LEU A 71 -10.43 -19.97 2.83
N GLU A 72 -11.22 -20.65 3.63
CA GLU A 72 -12.46 -20.13 4.24
C GLU A 72 -12.15 -18.98 5.19
N GLU A 73 -11.19 -19.16 6.11
CA GLU A 73 -10.75 -18.10 7.04
C GLU A 73 -10.19 -16.88 6.29
N ALA A 74 -9.41 -17.10 5.22
CA ALA A 74 -8.86 -16.03 4.41
C ALA A 74 -9.95 -15.22 3.70
N ILE A 75 -10.96 -15.89 3.12
CA ILE A 75 -12.10 -15.23 2.48
C ILE A 75 -12.94 -14.48 3.51
N GLU A 76 -13.23 -15.08 4.66
CA GLU A 76 -13.97 -14.41 5.75
C GLU A 76 -13.28 -13.14 6.21
N ASP A 77 -11.94 -13.16 6.36
CA ASP A 77 -11.15 -12.01 6.78
C ASP A 77 -11.18 -10.88 5.72
N ILE A 78 -11.13 -11.23 4.43
CA ILE A 78 -11.31 -10.29 3.32
C ILE A 78 -12.71 -9.67 3.34
N GLU A 79 -13.76 -10.50 3.42
CA GLU A 79 -15.16 -10.05 3.37
C GLU A 79 -15.52 -9.17 4.58
N LYS A 80 -14.96 -9.48 5.75
CA LYS A 80 -15.15 -8.66 6.94
C LYS A 80 -14.55 -7.26 6.74
N CYS A 81 -13.37 -7.15 6.17
CA CYS A 81 -12.78 -5.86 5.81
C CYS A 81 -13.59 -5.13 4.73
N GLU A 82 -14.08 -5.84 3.69
CA GLU A 82 -14.95 -5.25 2.67
C GLU A 82 -16.20 -4.62 3.28
N ALA A 83 -16.84 -5.30 4.23
CA ALA A 83 -18.02 -4.76 4.92
C ALA A 83 -17.71 -3.47 5.70
N VAL A 84 -16.56 -3.41 6.37
CA VAL A 84 -16.08 -2.20 7.06
C VAL A 84 -15.85 -1.06 6.06
N LEU A 85 -15.19 -1.34 4.94
CA LEU A 85 -14.90 -0.34 3.92
C LEU A 85 -16.16 0.12 3.16
N ASP A 86 -17.09 -0.78 2.85
CA ASP A 86 -18.35 -0.40 2.21
C ASP A 86 -19.17 0.54 3.12
N LYS A 87 -19.20 0.26 4.44
CA LYS A 87 -19.80 1.16 5.43
C LYS A 87 -19.06 2.51 5.47
N LEU A 88 -17.73 2.51 5.53
CA LEU A 88 -16.92 3.73 5.55
C LEU A 88 -17.23 4.65 4.35
N TYR A 89 -17.24 4.10 3.14
CA TYR A 89 -17.55 4.87 1.94
C TYR A 89 -19.01 5.37 1.92
N GLN A 90 -19.94 4.56 2.41
CA GLN A 90 -21.35 4.96 2.56
C GLN A 90 -21.49 6.14 3.52
N ASP A 91 -20.86 6.07 4.69
CA ASP A 91 -20.91 7.16 5.71
C ASP A 91 -20.23 8.44 5.20
N CYS A 92 -19.25 8.31 4.31
CA CYS A 92 -18.64 9.45 3.62
C CYS A 92 -19.51 10.03 2.49
N SER A 93 -20.56 9.33 2.04
CA SER A 93 -21.33 9.65 0.83
C SER A 93 -20.45 9.74 -0.43
N VAL A 94 -19.44 8.86 -0.53
CA VAL A 94 -18.50 8.73 -1.64
C VAL A 94 -18.71 7.38 -2.31
N GLU A 95 -18.77 7.36 -3.65
CA GLU A 95 -18.84 6.09 -4.40
C GLU A 95 -17.51 5.34 -4.33
N ARG A 96 -17.55 4.08 -3.94
CA ARG A 96 -16.39 3.18 -3.95
C ARG A 96 -16.23 2.56 -5.34
N VAL A 97 -15.61 3.30 -6.25
CA VAL A 97 -15.45 2.90 -7.67
C VAL A 97 -14.52 1.70 -7.83
N TYR A 98 -13.46 1.63 -7.03
CA TYR A 98 -12.44 0.57 -7.12
C TYR A 98 -12.30 -0.17 -5.81
N ARG A 99 -11.99 -1.48 -5.93
CA ARG A 99 -11.74 -2.39 -4.80
C ARG A 99 -10.34 -2.99 -4.93
N PRO A 100 -9.27 -2.19 -4.71
CA PRO A 100 -7.93 -2.73 -4.66
C PRO A 100 -7.72 -3.55 -3.38
N PHE A 101 -6.91 -4.61 -3.51
CA PHE A 101 -6.52 -5.46 -2.39
C PHE A 101 -4.99 -5.57 -2.34
N ARG A 102 -4.45 -5.66 -1.13
CA ARG A 102 -3.06 -6.02 -0.87
C ARG A 102 -3.00 -7.04 0.25
N PHE A 103 -2.24 -8.11 0.05
CA PHE A 103 -2.00 -9.09 1.10
C PHE A 103 -1.09 -8.52 2.19
N PRO A 104 -1.42 -8.70 3.49
CA PRO A 104 -0.49 -8.46 4.59
C PRO A 104 0.85 -9.16 4.35
N PHE A 105 1.96 -8.47 4.64
CA PHE A 105 3.33 -8.97 4.44
C PHE A 105 3.67 -9.38 2.99
N GLY A 106 2.81 -9.12 2.01
CA GLY A 106 2.93 -9.67 0.66
C GLY A 106 2.71 -11.19 0.59
N ASP A 107 2.18 -11.78 1.67
CA ASP A 107 1.92 -13.22 1.78
C ASP A 107 0.62 -13.60 1.05
N LYS A 108 0.76 -14.11 -0.15
CA LYS A 108 -0.36 -14.41 -1.07
C LYS A 108 -1.14 -15.69 -0.74
N GLY A 109 -1.01 -16.22 0.47
CA GLY A 109 -1.80 -17.37 0.94
C GLY A 109 -1.25 -18.73 0.56
N GLY A 110 0.03 -18.82 0.16
CA GLY A 110 0.68 -20.11 -0.09
C GLY A 110 -0.08 -21.00 -1.08
N ALA A 111 -0.54 -22.16 -0.64
CA ALA A 111 -1.30 -23.11 -1.45
C ALA A 111 -2.69 -22.58 -1.88
N ASN A 112 -3.22 -21.59 -1.19
CA ASN A 112 -4.53 -21.00 -1.48
C ASN A 112 -4.44 -19.85 -2.50
N LYS A 113 -3.24 -19.46 -2.97
CA LYS A 113 -3.02 -18.30 -3.84
C LYS A 113 -3.96 -18.29 -5.05
N ASP A 114 -3.99 -19.36 -5.81
CA ASP A 114 -4.77 -19.41 -7.07
C ASP A 114 -6.29 -19.30 -6.81
N ALA A 115 -6.77 -19.92 -5.73
CA ALA A 115 -8.16 -19.82 -5.30
C ALA A 115 -8.53 -18.39 -4.86
N LEU A 116 -7.63 -17.71 -4.15
CA LEU A 116 -7.81 -16.31 -3.75
C LEU A 116 -7.78 -15.36 -4.95
N GLN A 117 -6.91 -15.59 -5.93
CA GLN A 117 -6.91 -14.80 -7.17
C GLN A 117 -8.20 -14.99 -7.98
N ALA A 118 -8.73 -16.23 -8.05
CA ALA A 118 -10.01 -16.51 -8.67
C ALA A 118 -11.17 -15.80 -7.92
N TYR A 119 -11.15 -15.85 -6.60
CA TYR A 119 -12.11 -15.15 -5.74
C TYR A 119 -12.07 -13.62 -5.99
N PHE A 120 -10.92 -13.00 -6.03
CA PHE A 120 -10.79 -11.56 -6.32
C PHE A 120 -11.40 -11.20 -7.67
N LYS A 121 -11.15 -12.02 -8.70
CA LYS A 121 -11.72 -11.82 -10.03
C LYS A 121 -13.24 -11.91 -10.01
N GLU A 122 -13.79 -12.91 -9.35
CA GLU A 122 -15.25 -13.13 -9.23
C GLU A 122 -15.93 -11.98 -8.49
N LYS A 123 -15.33 -11.51 -7.41
CA LYS A 123 -15.87 -10.43 -6.56
C LYS A 123 -15.62 -9.02 -7.09
N GLY A 124 -14.94 -8.89 -8.22
CA GLY A 124 -14.72 -7.60 -8.88
C GLY A 124 -13.65 -6.73 -8.26
N PHE A 125 -12.70 -7.32 -7.55
CA PHE A 125 -11.49 -6.60 -7.15
C PHE A 125 -10.73 -6.11 -8.38
N ARG A 126 -9.99 -5.01 -8.22
CA ARG A 126 -9.29 -4.37 -9.33
C ARG A 126 -7.82 -4.17 -9.01
N LYS A 127 -6.99 -4.59 -9.96
CA LYS A 127 -5.56 -4.42 -9.91
C LYS A 127 -5.17 -3.00 -10.30
N VAL A 128 -4.18 -2.45 -9.65
CA VAL A 128 -3.49 -1.25 -10.11
C VAL A 128 -2.82 -1.50 -11.46
N ASP A 129 -2.90 -0.55 -12.38
CA ASP A 129 -2.27 -0.69 -13.72
C ASP A 129 -0.74 -0.76 -13.60
N ASP A 130 -0.22 -1.96 -13.77
CA ASP A 130 1.19 -2.31 -13.76
C ASP A 130 1.77 -2.60 -15.15
N ASN A 131 1.03 -2.31 -16.22
CA ASN A 131 1.43 -2.64 -17.60
C ASN A 131 2.73 -1.96 -18.03
N HIS A 132 3.07 -0.85 -17.40
CA HIS A 132 4.22 -0.04 -17.74
C HIS A 132 5.43 -0.22 -16.81
N LEU A 133 5.38 -1.21 -15.91
CA LEU A 133 6.54 -1.55 -15.06
C LEU A 133 7.62 -2.21 -15.91
N PRO A 134 8.87 -1.71 -15.90
CA PRO A 134 9.92 -2.16 -16.82
C PRO A 134 10.67 -3.42 -16.33
N TYR A 135 10.21 -4.06 -15.26
CA TYR A 135 10.96 -5.12 -14.56
C TYR A 135 10.61 -6.50 -15.09
N PRO A 136 11.57 -7.27 -15.69
CA PRO A 136 11.33 -8.65 -16.15
C PRO A 136 10.81 -9.56 -15.04
N TRP A 137 11.40 -9.44 -13.83
CA TRP A 137 11.02 -10.24 -12.66
C TRP A 137 9.54 -10.07 -12.25
N TRP A 138 8.91 -8.94 -12.57
CA TRP A 138 7.49 -8.72 -12.30
C TRP A 138 6.60 -9.76 -13.02
N SER A 139 6.95 -10.08 -14.25
CA SER A 139 6.27 -11.12 -15.01
C SER A 139 6.73 -12.53 -14.64
N GLU A 140 8.01 -12.71 -14.35
CA GLU A 140 8.61 -14.00 -13.98
C GLU A 140 8.04 -14.54 -12.67
N PHE A 141 7.79 -13.68 -11.68
CA PHE A 141 7.13 -14.05 -10.43
C PHE A 141 5.58 -14.10 -10.52
N GLY A 142 5.03 -13.93 -11.73
CA GLY A 142 3.59 -14.01 -11.97
C GLY A 142 2.79 -12.81 -11.49
N LEU A 143 3.44 -11.78 -10.94
CA LEU A 143 2.80 -10.59 -10.38
C LEU A 143 1.91 -9.87 -11.39
N LYS A 144 2.28 -9.90 -12.66
CA LYS A 144 1.49 -9.31 -13.73
C LYS A 144 0.11 -9.95 -13.91
N LYS A 145 -0.07 -11.21 -13.51
CA LYS A 145 -1.33 -11.95 -13.63
C LYS A 145 -2.21 -11.84 -12.39
N ASP A 146 -1.59 -11.53 -11.25
CA ASP A 146 -2.27 -11.44 -9.97
C ASP A 146 -3.16 -10.19 -9.93
N ILE A 147 -4.29 -10.25 -9.23
CA ILE A 147 -5.25 -9.13 -9.08
C ILE A 147 -4.88 -8.25 -7.88
N ASP A 148 -4.24 -8.82 -6.86
CA ASP A 148 -3.74 -8.03 -5.74
C ASP A 148 -2.65 -7.04 -6.18
N THR A 149 -2.53 -5.95 -5.45
CA THR A 149 -1.50 -4.94 -5.69
C THR A 149 -0.23 -5.30 -4.92
N PHE A 150 0.86 -5.53 -5.64
CA PHE A 150 2.18 -5.71 -5.05
C PHE A 150 3.00 -4.41 -5.21
N TRP A 151 4.22 -4.36 -4.71
CA TRP A 151 5.10 -3.19 -4.78
C TRP A 151 6.40 -3.48 -5.50
N THR A 152 7.00 -2.44 -6.07
CA THR A 152 8.32 -2.53 -6.69
C THR A 152 9.43 -2.05 -5.77
N PHE A 153 9.09 -1.21 -4.79
CA PHE A 153 9.99 -0.73 -3.76
C PHE A 153 9.23 -0.53 -2.46
N ASP A 154 9.78 -1.07 -1.39
CA ASP A 154 9.30 -0.94 -0.01
C ASP A 154 10.35 -0.14 0.78
N PHE A 155 9.94 0.94 1.42
CA PHE A 155 10.82 1.76 2.26
C PHE A 155 11.26 1.00 3.52
N ALA A 156 10.45 0.07 3.98
CA ALA A 156 10.66 -0.72 5.20
C ALA A 156 10.78 0.14 6.47
N GLU A 157 10.29 1.36 6.45
CA GLU A 157 10.37 2.32 7.54
C GLU A 157 9.63 1.86 8.79
N TYR A 158 8.66 0.93 8.66
CA TYR A 158 8.00 0.25 9.79
C TYR A 158 8.99 -0.53 10.69
N MET A 159 10.20 -0.79 10.20
CA MET A 159 11.27 -1.39 10.99
C MET A 159 11.91 -0.39 11.96
N ILE A 160 11.69 0.92 11.76
CA ILE A 160 12.12 1.97 12.69
C ILE A 160 11.17 1.97 13.89
N ARG A 161 11.59 1.27 14.94
CA ARG A 161 10.80 1.07 16.16
C ARG A 161 11.72 0.92 17.38
N PRO A 162 11.22 1.12 18.60
CA PRO A 162 12.04 0.97 19.80
C PRO A 162 12.75 -0.40 19.87
N GLY A 163 14.06 -0.39 20.09
CA GLY A 163 14.88 -1.60 20.17
C GLY A 163 15.33 -2.21 18.86
N SER A 164 15.00 -1.58 17.72
CA SER A 164 15.50 -1.97 16.39
C SER A 164 16.81 -1.22 16.08
N ASP A 165 17.73 -1.91 15.40
CA ASP A 165 18.93 -1.28 14.82
C ASP A 165 18.63 -0.62 13.45
N PHE A 166 17.42 -0.79 12.91
CA PHE A 166 17.00 -0.17 11.66
C PHE A 166 16.59 1.29 11.92
N THR A 167 17.20 2.22 11.20
CA THR A 167 17.04 3.65 11.40
C THR A 167 16.60 4.36 10.11
N LYS A 168 16.35 5.66 10.16
CA LYS A 168 16.10 6.45 8.95
C LYS A 168 17.29 6.42 7.98
N GLU A 169 18.50 6.30 8.49
CA GLU A 169 19.71 6.15 7.68
C GLU A 169 19.67 4.81 6.90
N SER A 170 19.17 3.75 7.52
CA SER A 170 18.94 2.47 6.83
C SER A 170 17.96 2.60 5.67
N VAL A 171 16.91 3.43 5.83
CA VAL A 171 15.99 3.74 4.72
C VAL A 171 16.71 4.50 3.61
N TRP A 172 17.56 5.50 3.95
CA TRP A 172 18.36 6.22 2.96
C TRP A 172 19.29 5.30 2.18
N GLU A 173 20.00 4.41 2.87
CA GLU A 173 20.85 3.40 2.23
C GLU A 173 20.05 2.53 1.26
N LYS A 174 18.88 2.06 1.69
CA LYS A 174 17.99 1.27 0.86
C LYS A 174 17.49 2.04 -0.37
N MET A 175 17.14 3.31 -0.23
CA MET A 175 16.71 4.17 -1.35
C MET A 175 17.82 4.35 -2.40
N HIS A 176 19.09 4.34 -1.99
CA HIS A 176 20.24 4.54 -2.87
C HIS A 176 20.92 3.23 -3.29
N ASP A 177 20.41 2.07 -2.88
CA ASP A 177 20.96 0.78 -3.28
C ASP A 177 20.81 0.59 -4.80
N LYS A 178 21.94 0.39 -5.47
CA LYS A 178 22.01 0.18 -6.92
C LYS A 178 21.88 -1.30 -7.32
N ASN A 179 21.89 -2.21 -6.35
CA ASN A 179 21.80 -3.65 -6.54
C ASN A 179 20.91 -4.31 -5.47
N PRO A 180 19.65 -3.87 -5.31
CA PRO A 180 18.79 -4.41 -4.27
C PRO A 180 18.55 -5.91 -4.47
N GLN A 181 18.61 -6.68 -3.38
CA GLN A 181 18.30 -8.12 -3.42
C GLN A 181 16.83 -8.37 -3.76
N ASN A 182 15.95 -7.44 -3.35
CA ASN A 182 14.51 -7.51 -3.60
C ASN A 182 14.01 -6.15 -4.10
N GLY A 183 13.07 -6.18 -5.05
CA GLY A 183 12.49 -4.97 -5.60
C GLY A 183 13.33 -4.34 -6.72
N ALA A 184 13.09 -3.06 -6.94
CA ALA A 184 13.68 -2.30 -8.04
C ALA A 184 14.67 -1.24 -7.52
N VAL A 185 15.66 -0.90 -8.36
CA VAL A 185 16.52 0.28 -8.12
C VAL A 185 15.69 1.54 -8.21
N LEU A 186 15.60 2.30 -7.13
CA LEU A 186 14.64 3.39 -7.01
C LEU A 186 14.92 4.56 -7.98
N PHE A 187 16.18 4.97 -8.12
CA PHE A 187 16.56 6.16 -8.90
C PHE A 187 17.16 5.85 -10.27
N ALA A 188 17.03 4.61 -10.78
CA ALA A 188 17.49 4.30 -12.13
C ALA A 188 16.61 5.00 -13.17
N GLU A 189 17.24 5.52 -14.24
CA GLU A 189 16.55 6.29 -15.27
C GLU A 189 15.49 5.45 -16.01
N GLY A 190 14.32 6.04 -16.23
CA GLY A 190 13.20 5.42 -16.94
C GLY A 190 12.39 4.45 -16.10
N ASN A 191 12.68 4.32 -14.81
CA ASN A 191 11.96 3.44 -13.92
C ASN A 191 10.55 3.98 -13.59
N ARG A 192 9.65 3.03 -13.38
CA ARG A 192 8.28 3.26 -12.88
C ARG A 192 8.07 2.40 -11.65
N HIS A 193 7.41 2.94 -10.67
CA HIS A 193 7.30 2.29 -9.38
C HIS A 193 5.85 2.18 -8.89
N ILE A 194 5.60 1.14 -8.11
CA ILE A 194 4.55 1.09 -7.09
C ILE A 194 5.30 1.10 -5.77
N LEU A 195 5.23 2.21 -5.05
CA LEU A 195 5.97 2.44 -3.81
C LEU A 195 5.12 2.05 -2.62
N LEU A 196 5.77 1.47 -1.61
CA LEU A 196 5.15 1.07 -0.36
C LEU A 196 5.74 1.82 0.83
N LEU A 197 4.88 2.60 1.50
CA LEU A 197 5.05 3.16 2.83
C LEU A 197 4.01 2.56 3.78
N HIS A 198 4.16 2.78 5.08
CA HIS A 198 3.20 2.35 6.10
C HIS A 198 2.81 3.53 7.00
N ALA A 199 1.59 3.50 7.55
CA ALA A 199 1.07 4.56 8.42
C ALA A 199 1.19 4.18 9.90
N HIS A 200 2.41 3.94 10.38
CA HIS A 200 2.67 3.48 11.74
C HIS A 200 2.91 4.64 12.72
N ASP A 201 2.12 4.70 13.78
CA ASP A 201 2.29 5.69 14.84
C ASP A 201 3.64 5.54 15.55
N GLU A 202 4.15 4.30 15.72
CA GLU A 202 5.48 4.05 16.32
C GLU A 202 6.63 4.63 15.48
N THR A 203 6.54 4.52 14.15
CA THR A 203 7.52 5.12 13.24
C THR A 203 7.48 6.65 13.34
N GLU A 204 6.28 7.23 13.44
CA GLU A 204 6.10 8.67 13.62
C GLU A 204 6.69 9.16 14.96
N GLU A 205 6.53 8.40 16.04
CA GLU A 205 7.13 8.72 17.34
C GLU A 205 8.67 8.71 17.31
N MET A 206 9.27 7.79 16.54
CA MET A 206 10.72 7.65 16.40
C MET A 206 11.33 8.65 15.43
N VAL A 207 10.64 8.92 14.33
CA VAL A 207 11.05 9.85 13.26
C VAL A 207 9.85 10.70 12.86
N PRO A 208 9.61 11.81 13.54
CA PRO A 208 8.50 12.70 13.23
C PRO A 208 8.47 13.12 11.75
N GLU A 209 7.31 13.03 11.13
CA GLU A 209 7.09 13.39 9.73
C GLU A 209 7.93 12.55 8.73
N TYR A 210 8.25 11.29 9.08
CA TYR A 210 9.09 10.40 8.25
C TYR A 210 8.60 10.32 6.79
N TYR A 211 7.30 10.32 6.56
CA TYR A 211 6.71 10.28 5.23
C TYR A 211 7.07 11.51 4.40
N LYS A 212 7.16 12.69 5.02
CA LYS A 212 7.62 13.92 4.34
C LYS A 212 9.07 13.78 3.91
N LEU A 213 9.94 13.32 4.82
CA LEU A 213 11.36 13.14 4.53
C LEU A 213 11.59 12.26 3.32
N PHE A 214 10.90 11.12 3.25
CA PHE A 214 11.10 10.17 2.15
C PHE A 214 10.45 10.65 0.86
N ILE A 215 9.23 11.17 0.89
CA ILE A 215 8.53 11.65 -0.30
C ILE A 215 9.19 12.91 -0.87
N ASP A 216 9.62 13.88 -0.05
CA ASP A 216 10.35 15.06 -0.52
C ASP A 216 11.66 14.64 -1.21
N HIS A 217 12.39 13.67 -0.66
CA HIS A 217 13.58 13.14 -1.29
C HIS A 217 13.33 12.49 -2.65
N LEU A 218 12.20 11.78 -2.82
CA LEU A 218 11.79 11.26 -4.13
C LEU A 218 11.57 12.39 -5.14
N LEU A 219 10.83 13.42 -4.74
CA LEU A 219 10.54 14.58 -5.58
C LEU A 219 11.81 15.34 -5.97
N GLU A 220 12.71 15.55 -5.02
CA GLU A 220 14.03 16.21 -5.24
C GLU A 220 14.92 15.42 -6.21
N ASN A 221 14.78 14.08 -6.24
CA ASN A 221 15.49 13.20 -7.17
C ASN A 221 14.72 12.91 -8.46
N GLY A 222 13.69 13.72 -8.76
CA GLY A 222 13.01 13.71 -10.06
C GLY A 222 12.00 12.60 -10.26
N ILE A 223 11.54 11.93 -9.19
CA ILE A 223 10.38 11.03 -9.25
C ILE A 223 9.11 11.90 -9.19
N THR A 224 8.20 11.67 -10.13
CA THR A 224 6.87 12.29 -10.13
C THR A 224 5.81 11.24 -9.80
N PHE A 225 4.71 11.67 -9.18
CA PHE A 225 3.64 10.75 -8.81
C PHE A 225 2.52 10.78 -9.84
N ASP A 226 2.17 9.59 -10.35
CA ASP A 226 1.04 9.40 -11.25
C ASP A 226 -0.23 9.12 -10.43
N GLU A 227 -1.40 9.55 -10.93
CA GLU A 227 -2.68 9.10 -10.37
C GLU A 227 -2.85 7.59 -10.55
N PRO A 228 -3.29 6.86 -9.50
CA PRO A 228 -3.58 5.43 -9.61
C PRO A 228 -4.63 5.14 -10.68
N LYS A 229 -4.33 4.24 -11.59
CA LYS A 229 -5.27 3.66 -12.58
C LYS A 229 -5.45 2.19 -12.30
N PHE A 230 -6.59 1.64 -12.70
CA PHE A 230 -6.93 0.25 -12.45
C PHE A 230 -7.27 -0.47 -13.74
N LEU A 231 -6.84 -1.71 -13.83
CA LEU A 231 -7.19 -2.59 -14.95
C LEU A 231 -8.64 -3.09 -14.79
N MET A 232 -9.33 -3.15 -15.91
CA MET A 232 -10.72 -3.62 -16.00
C MET A 232 -10.78 -5.14 -15.97
#